data_1faa2b5fe4c7011d551589e7775f0f2b
#
_entry.id   1faa2b5fe4c7011d551589e7775f0f2b
#
_cell.length_a   1.000
_cell.length_b   1.000
_cell.length_c   1.000
_cell.angle_alpha   90.00
_cell.angle_beta   90.00
_cell.angle_gamma   90.00
#
_symmetry.space_group_name_H-M   'P 1'
#
loop_
_entity.id
_entity.type
_entity.pdbx_description
1 polymer ?
#
loop_
_entity_poly.entity_id
_entity_poly.type
_entity_poly.pdbx_seq_one_letter_code
_entity_poly.pdbx_strand_id
1 'polypeptide(L)'
;MKQISTFFCGWLFAVGLGIAGMTQPAKIIGFLDVAGDWDPSLLFVMGGAVTLGLVSFHLVLMRRSPLLEERFVLPEKFTIDNSLLSGAAIFGVGWGLSGYCPGPALVSLVTGNPSVIVFVISMIVGLGIGQWVTVIGNPKSNRQDIADGRAELRAVEFIRFLRIRKKVDNA
;
A
#
# COMPACT_ATOMS: atom_id res chain seq x y z
N MET A 1 -14.81 15.58 -2.35
CA MET A 1 -15.09 14.73 -1.17
C MET A 1 -14.06 13.59 -1.03
N LYS A 2 -13.71 12.83 -2.08
CA LYS A 2 -12.69 11.75 -2.01
C LYS A 2 -11.34 12.23 -1.46
N GLN A 3 -10.77 13.32 -1.98
CA GLN A 3 -9.46 13.83 -1.56
C GLN A 3 -9.41 14.23 -0.09
N ILE A 4 -10.50 14.83 0.42
CA ILE A 4 -10.59 15.22 1.83
C ILE A 4 -10.62 13.98 2.73
N SER A 5 -11.41 12.98 2.37
CA SER A 5 -11.46 11.69 3.09
C SER A 5 -10.08 11.01 3.12
N THR A 6 -9.39 10.97 1.98
CA THR A 6 -8.05 10.38 1.88
C THR A 6 -7.04 11.13 2.75
N PHE A 7 -7.11 12.47 2.78
CA PHE A 7 -6.25 13.28 3.62
C PHE A 7 -6.47 12.98 5.11
N PHE A 8 -7.72 12.93 5.57
CA PHE A 8 -8.04 12.61 6.95
C PHE A 8 -7.60 11.19 7.35
N CYS A 9 -7.79 10.19 6.47
CA CYS A 9 -7.31 8.84 6.72
C CYS A 9 -5.78 8.78 6.83
N GLY A 10 -5.06 9.48 5.96
CA GLY A 10 -3.60 9.55 6.01
C GLY A 10 -3.09 10.28 7.25
N TRP A 11 -3.75 11.38 7.63
CA TRP A 11 -3.43 12.12 8.83
C TRP A 11 -3.65 11.29 10.11
N LEU A 12 -4.81 10.62 10.22
CA LEU A 12 -5.12 9.74 11.35
C LEU A 12 -4.11 8.58 11.45
N PHE A 13 -3.75 8.00 10.32
CA PHE A 13 -2.72 6.94 10.25
C PHE A 13 -1.36 7.44 10.74
N ALA A 14 -0.92 8.63 10.29
CA ALA A 14 0.34 9.22 10.70
C ALA A 14 0.39 9.52 12.22
N VAL A 15 -0.70 10.06 12.78
CA VAL A 15 -0.85 10.28 14.22
C VAL A 15 -0.77 8.96 14.98
N GLY A 16 -1.46 7.92 14.50
CA GLY A 16 -1.41 6.58 15.10
C GLY A 16 0.01 5.99 15.13
N LEU A 17 0.77 6.12 14.05
CA LEU A 17 2.17 5.68 13.99
C LEU A 17 3.06 6.46 14.95
N GLY A 18 2.83 7.78 15.09
CA GLY A 18 3.56 8.63 16.03
C GLY A 18 3.33 8.21 17.48
N ILE A 19 2.07 8.03 17.88
CA ILE A 19 1.70 7.60 19.23
C ILE A 19 2.22 6.20 19.55
N ALA A 20 2.18 5.29 18.59
CA ALA A 20 2.71 3.92 18.74
C ALA A 20 4.24 3.86 18.82
N GLY A 21 4.96 4.98 18.63
CA GLY A 21 6.43 5.03 18.62
C GLY A 21 7.07 4.32 17.43
N MET A 22 6.29 4.01 16.38
CA MET A 22 6.76 3.29 15.19
C MET A 22 7.68 4.14 14.30
N THR A 23 7.83 5.42 14.59
CA THR A 23 8.78 6.33 13.94
C THR A 23 10.23 6.13 14.42
N GLN A 24 10.43 5.32 15.48
CA GLN A 24 11.76 5.04 16.03
C GLN A 24 12.28 3.68 15.52
N PRO A 25 13.46 3.64 14.87
CA PRO A 25 14.06 2.37 14.39
C PRO A 25 14.32 1.36 15.52
N ALA A 26 14.61 1.87 16.71
CA ALA A 26 14.86 1.04 17.88
C ALA A 26 13.72 0.06 18.20
N LYS A 27 12.47 0.44 17.94
CA LYS A 27 11.31 -0.43 18.12
C LYS A 27 11.30 -1.61 17.15
N ILE A 28 11.70 -1.37 15.90
CA ILE A 28 11.76 -2.41 14.87
C ILE A 28 12.95 -3.34 15.14
N ILE A 29 14.11 -2.77 15.46
CA ILE A 29 15.31 -3.53 15.78
C ILE A 29 15.08 -4.40 17.03
N GLY A 30 14.49 -3.84 18.10
CA GLY A 30 14.16 -4.59 19.31
C GLY A 30 13.16 -5.73 19.07
N PHE A 31 12.23 -5.57 18.12
CA PHE A 31 11.34 -6.66 17.71
C PHE A 31 12.07 -7.77 16.93
N LEU A 32 13.04 -7.41 16.08
CA LEU A 32 13.83 -8.37 15.30
C LEU A 32 14.91 -9.08 16.12
N ASP A 33 15.31 -8.51 17.27
CA ASP A 33 16.32 -9.09 18.17
C ASP A 33 15.71 -10.17 19.07
N VAL A 34 15.31 -11.27 18.46
CA VAL A 34 14.69 -12.42 19.15
C VAL A 34 15.64 -13.11 20.13
N ALA A 35 16.96 -12.93 19.95
CA ALA A 35 17.99 -13.57 20.76
C ALA A 35 18.50 -12.67 21.92
N GLY A 36 18.19 -11.37 21.90
CA GLY A 36 18.56 -10.38 22.92
C GLY A 36 17.36 -9.89 23.74
N ASP A 37 17.28 -8.57 23.94
CA ASP A 37 16.19 -7.93 24.69
C ASP A 37 14.96 -7.72 23.77
N TRP A 38 14.23 -8.80 23.52
CA TRP A 38 13.08 -8.80 22.61
C TRP A 38 11.94 -7.91 23.09
N ASP A 39 11.52 -6.95 22.23
CA ASP A 39 10.38 -6.06 22.46
C ASP A 39 9.15 -6.51 21.64
N PRO A 40 8.14 -7.17 22.25
CA PRO A 40 6.95 -7.64 21.55
C PRO A 40 5.95 -6.53 21.19
N SER A 41 6.22 -5.26 21.47
CA SER A 41 5.27 -4.16 21.26
C SER A 41 4.80 -4.03 19.81
N LEU A 42 5.67 -4.31 18.85
CA LEU A 42 5.33 -4.31 17.42
C LEU A 42 4.32 -5.40 17.07
N LEU A 43 4.37 -6.55 17.72
CA LEU A 43 3.39 -7.63 17.50
C LEU A 43 1.97 -7.19 17.86
N PHE A 44 1.80 -6.46 18.96
CA PHE A 44 0.48 -5.95 19.36
C PHE A 44 -0.04 -4.88 18.42
N VAL A 45 0.82 -3.99 17.93
CA VAL A 45 0.44 -2.96 16.94
C VAL A 45 0.03 -3.60 15.63
N MET A 46 0.84 -4.52 15.10
CA MET A 46 0.51 -5.23 13.85
C MET A 46 -0.71 -6.15 14.01
N GLY A 47 -0.79 -6.88 15.11
CA GLY A 47 -1.93 -7.74 15.42
C GLY A 47 -3.25 -6.95 15.52
N GLY A 48 -3.21 -5.80 16.19
CA GLY A 48 -4.34 -4.88 16.25
C GLY A 48 -4.74 -4.34 14.88
N ALA A 49 -3.77 -3.92 14.07
CA ALA A 49 -4.02 -3.45 12.71
C ALA A 49 -4.62 -4.53 11.80
N VAL A 50 -4.11 -5.76 11.87
CA VAL A 50 -4.66 -6.90 11.11
C VAL A 50 -6.09 -7.22 11.57
N THR A 51 -6.34 -7.29 12.87
CA THR A 51 -7.66 -7.59 13.41
C THR A 51 -8.70 -6.53 12.99
N LEU A 52 -8.37 -5.26 13.19
CA LEU A 52 -9.22 -4.15 12.75
C LEU A 52 -9.41 -4.14 11.23
N GLY A 53 -8.35 -4.43 10.47
CA GLY A 53 -8.40 -4.53 9.03
C GLY A 53 -9.33 -5.63 8.55
N LEU A 54 -9.24 -6.83 9.11
CA LEU A 54 -10.11 -7.97 8.77
C LEU A 54 -11.58 -7.67 9.07
N VAL A 55 -11.86 -7.15 10.27
CA VAL A 55 -13.23 -6.80 10.67
C VAL A 55 -13.79 -5.70 9.77
N SER A 56 -13.04 -4.62 9.58
CA SER A 56 -13.47 -3.48 8.76
C SER A 56 -13.67 -3.88 7.30
N PHE A 57 -12.75 -4.67 6.74
CA PHE A 57 -12.83 -5.15 5.36
C PHE A 57 -14.04 -6.06 5.15
N HIS A 58 -14.29 -6.97 6.10
CA HIS A 58 -15.47 -7.83 6.07
C HIS A 58 -16.76 -7.00 6.10
N LEU A 59 -16.87 -6.05 7.02
CA LEU A 59 -18.05 -5.18 7.12
C LEU A 59 -18.26 -4.31 5.87
N VAL A 60 -17.17 -3.81 5.26
CA VAL A 60 -17.26 -2.99 4.05
C VAL A 60 -17.71 -3.83 2.86
N LEU A 61 -17.19 -5.07 2.72
CA LEU A 61 -17.59 -5.97 1.62
C LEU A 61 -19.03 -6.51 1.75
N MET A 62 -19.62 -6.51 2.94
CA MET A 62 -21.05 -6.82 3.12
C MET A 62 -21.96 -5.76 2.48
N ARG A 63 -21.44 -4.57 2.17
CA ARG A 63 -22.22 -3.53 1.47
C ARG A 63 -22.25 -3.82 -0.03
N ARG A 64 -23.38 -3.50 -0.65
CA ARG A 64 -23.57 -3.70 -2.10
C ARG A 64 -22.77 -2.73 -2.98
N SER A 65 -22.34 -1.60 -2.43
CA SER A 65 -21.55 -0.59 -3.14
C SER A 65 -20.67 0.21 -2.18
N PRO A 66 -19.50 0.69 -2.62
CA PRO A 66 -18.68 1.62 -1.86
C PRO A 66 -19.37 2.98 -1.72
N LEU A 67 -19.03 3.74 -0.64
CA LEU A 67 -19.65 5.03 -0.36
C LEU A 67 -19.21 6.14 -1.32
N LEU A 68 -17.98 6.08 -1.83
CA LEU A 68 -17.33 7.12 -2.62
C LEU A 68 -16.98 6.67 -4.05
N GLU A 69 -17.30 5.44 -4.43
CA GLU A 69 -17.02 4.84 -5.72
C GLU A 69 -18.26 4.09 -6.24
N GLU A 70 -18.28 3.80 -7.53
CA GLU A 70 -19.45 3.13 -8.16
C GLU A 70 -19.43 1.61 -7.93
N ARG A 71 -18.24 1.01 -7.77
CA ARG A 71 -18.06 -0.44 -7.56
C ARG A 71 -16.78 -0.75 -6.81
N PHE A 72 -16.74 -1.93 -6.17
CA PHE A 72 -15.52 -2.46 -5.60
C PHE A 72 -14.62 -3.00 -6.70
N VAL A 73 -13.36 -2.57 -6.72
CA VAL A 73 -12.31 -3.14 -7.57
C VAL A 73 -11.45 -4.01 -6.67
N LEU A 74 -11.67 -5.32 -6.73
CA LEU A 74 -10.92 -6.30 -5.95
C LEU A 74 -9.90 -6.99 -6.86
N PRO A 75 -8.69 -7.28 -6.37
CA PRO A 75 -7.71 -8.03 -7.13
C PRO A 75 -8.20 -9.47 -7.36
N GLU A 76 -8.25 -9.90 -8.62
CA GLU A 76 -8.73 -11.24 -9.01
C GLU A 76 -7.63 -12.31 -8.99
N LYS A 77 -6.35 -11.90 -9.06
CA LYS A 77 -5.22 -12.82 -9.18
C LYS A 77 -4.56 -13.05 -7.83
N PHE A 78 -4.71 -14.26 -7.29
CA PHE A 78 -4.01 -14.75 -6.10
C PHE A 78 -2.89 -15.74 -6.47
N THR A 79 -2.26 -15.59 -7.62
CA THR A 79 -1.16 -16.47 -8.04
C THR A 79 0.13 -16.02 -7.37
N ILE A 80 0.70 -16.91 -6.55
CA ILE A 80 2.04 -16.72 -6.00
C ILE A 80 3.04 -17.14 -7.09
N ASP A 81 3.71 -16.18 -7.68
CA ASP A 81 4.75 -16.40 -8.66
C ASP A 81 6.16 -16.18 -8.09
N ASN A 82 7.17 -16.65 -8.82
CA ASN A 82 8.56 -16.51 -8.40
C ASN A 82 9.00 -15.04 -8.29
N SER A 83 8.38 -14.15 -9.05
CA SER A 83 8.67 -12.72 -9.01
C SER A 83 8.22 -12.10 -7.69
N LEU A 84 7.02 -12.46 -7.22
CA LEU A 84 6.50 -12.05 -5.92
C LEU A 84 7.37 -12.58 -4.78
N LEU A 85 7.78 -13.85 -4.85
CA LEU A 85 8.60 -14.48 -3.80
C LEU A 85 9.99 -13.84 -3.70
N SER A 86 10.66 -13.61 -4.85
CA SER A 86 11.97 -12.96 -4.88
C SER A 86 11.89 -11.50 -4.43
N GLY A 87 10.85 -10.76 -4.84
CA GLY A 87 10.62 -9.39 -4.39
C GLY A 87 10.39 -9.31 -2.89
N ALA A 88 9.59 -10.21 -2.32
CA ALA A 88 9.34 -10.29 -0.88
C ALA A 88 10.62 -10.61 -0.09
N ALA A 89 11.46 -11.52 -0.60
CA ALA A 89 12.74 -11.88 0.01
C ALA A 89 13.71 -10.68 0.03
N ILE A 90 13.87 -9.98 -1.11
CA ILE A 90 14.73 -8.79 -1.22
C ILE A 90 14.23 -7.69 -0.29
N PHE A 91 12.92 -7.45 -0.26
CA PHE A 91 12.30 -6.48 0.65
C PHE A 91 12.56 -6.85 2.11
N GLY A 92 12.38 -8.12 2.49
CA GLY A 92 12.58 -8.59 3.86
C GLY A 92 14.01 -8.40 4.34
N VAL A 93 15.00 -8.72 3.50
CA VAL A 93 16.42 -8.50 3.81
C VAL A 93 16.71 -7.00 3.98
N GLY A 94 16.24 -6.16 3.05
CA GLY A 94 16.42 -4.71 3.13
C GLY A 94 15.77 -4.10 4.37
N TRP A 95 14.56 -4.54 4.72
CA TRP A 95 13.85 -4.11 5.92
C TRP A 95 14.58 -4.54 7.22
N GLY A 96 15.03 -5.79 7.30
CA GLY A 96 15.77 -6.30 8.44
C GLY A 96 17.10 -5.57 8.68
N LEU A 97 17.82 -5.23 7.60
CA LEU A 97 19.09 -4.51 7.70
C LEU A 97 18.92 -3.02 8.05
N SER A 98 17.89 -2.38 7.54
CA SER A 98 17.68 -0.94 7.74
C SER A 98 17.03 -0.59 9.08
N GLY A 99 16.22 -1.49 9.63
CA GLY A 99 15.41 -1.22 10.82
C GLY A 99 14.32 -0.16 10.62
N TYR A 100 14.07 0.28 9.38
CA TYR A 100 13.03 1.26 9.05
C TYR A 100 11.88 0.62 8.26
N CYS A 101 10.65 0.94 8.68
CA CYS A 101 9.46 0.62 7.90
C CYS A 101 9.13 1.76 6.93
N PRO A 102 8.73 1.50 5.67
CA PRO A 102 8.44 2.55 4.68
C PRO A 102 7.42 3.61 5.15
N GLY A 103 6.32 3.17 5.78
CA GLY A 103 5.28 4.09 6.27
C GLY A 103 5.78 5.05 7.34
N PRO A 104 6.27 4.55 8.49
CA PRO A 104 6.88 5.37 9.53
C PRO A 104 8.04 6.23 9.04
N ALA A 105 8.85 5.76 8.10
CA ALA A 105 9.95 6.55 7.53
C ALA A 105 9.44 7.82 6.82
N LEU A 106 8.34 7.71 6.07
CA LEU A 106 7.71 8.88 5.43
C LEU A 106 7.19 9.89 6.45
N VAL A 107 6.59 9.41 7.55
CA VAL A 107 6.15 10.28 8.65
C VAL A 107 7.34 10.96 9.33
N SER A 108 8.44 10.22 9.52
CA SER A 108 9.65 10.71 10.18
C SER A 108 10.45 11.71 9.34
N LEU A 109 10.15 11.88 8.04
CA LEU A 109 10.79 12.92 7.20
C LEU A 109 10.64 14.32 7.79
N VAL A 110 9.55 14.60 8.52
CA VAL A 110 9.31 15.88 9.18
C VAL A 110 10.39 16.21 10.23
N THR A 111 11.04 15.19 10.78
CA THR A 111 12.11 15.39 11.78
C THR A 111 13.42 15.88 11.17
N GLY A 112 13.59 15.81 9.84
CA GLY A 112 14.80 16.20 9.14
C GLY A 112 16.03 15.31 9.44
N ASN A 113 15.83 14.14 10.03
CA ASN A 113 16.94 13.23 10.36
C ASN A 113 17.62 12.71 9.09
N PRO A 114 18.94 12.89 8.93
CA PRO A 114 19.68 12.47 7.73
C PRO A 114 19.52 10.99 7.39
N SER A 115 19.48 10.11 8.39
CA SER A 115 19.31 8.66 8.19
C SER A 115 17.96 8.33 7.55
N VAL A 116 16.89 9.03 7.95
CA VAL A 116 15.55 8.87 7.37
C VAL A 116 15.52 9.35 5.92
N ILE A 117 16.17 10.49 5.64
CA ILE A 117 16.24 11.06 4.29
C ILE A 117 16.97 10.09 3.36
N VAL A 118 18.12 9.57 3.77
CA VAL A 118 18.90 8.59 2.98
C VAL A 118 18.07 7.32 2.75
N PHE A 119 17.37 6.82 3.76
CA PHE A 119 16.50 5.65 3.63
C PHE A 119 15.40 5.88 2.60
N VAL A 120 14.69 7.01 2.67
CA VAL A 120 13.58 7.32 1.74
C VAL A 120 14.08 7.51 0.31
N ILE A 121 15.22 8.18 0.11
CA ILE A 121 15.84 8.30 -1.21
C ILE A 121 16.20 6.92 -1.77
N SER A 122 16.84 6.07 -0.96
CA SER A 122 17.20 4.71 -1.35
C SER A 122 15.97 3.86 -1.70
N MET A 123 14.88 4.04 -0.95
CA MET A 123 13.60 3.37 -1.21
C MET A 123 13.01 3.80 -2.56
N ILE A 124 13.00 5.10 -2.87
CA ILE A 124 12.49 5.62 -4.16
C ILE A 124 13.34 5.09 -5.32
N VAL A 125 14.65 5.11 -5.19
CA VAL A 125 15.59 4.56 -6.18
C VAL A 125 15.35 3.06 -6.37
N GLY A 126 15.21 2.31 -5.28
CA GLY A 126 14.91 0.86 -5.32
C GLY A 126 13.59 0.54 -6.02
N LEU A 127 12.54 1.31 -5.76
CA LEU A 127 11.25 1.18 -6.46
C LEU A 127 11.41 1.46 -7.97
N GLY A 128 12.16 2.48 -8.34
CA GLY A 128 12.45 2.80 -9.74
C GLY A 128 13.20 1.67 -10.46
N ILE A 129 14.24 1.14 -9.83
CA ILE A 129 15.02 -0.01 -10.34
C ILE A 129 14.11 -1.24 -10.47
N GLY A 130 13.30 -1.53 -9.45
CA GLY A 130 12.36 -2.65 -9.46
C GLY A 130 11.38 -2.57 -10.64
N GLN A 131 10.79 -1.39 -10.87
CA GLN A 131 9.92 -1.18 -12.02
C GLN A 131 10.67 -1.36 -13.35
N TRP A 132 11.88 -0.85 -13.45
CA TRP A 132 12.71 -0.98 -14.66
C TRP A 132 13.04 -2.44 -14.96
N VAL A 133 13.41 -3.21 -13.94
CA VAL A 133 13.71 -4.65 -14.07
C VAL A 133 12.46 -5.44 -14.47
N THR A 134 11.29 -5.15 -13.92
CA THR A 134 10.05 -5.84 -14.30
C THR A 134 9.62 -5.52 -15.73
N VAL A 135 9.81 -4.29 -16.18
CA VAL A 135 9.52 -3.88 -17.57
C VAL A 135 10.44 -4.60 -18.57
N ILE A 136 11.74 -4.76 -18.26
CA ILE A 136 12.70 -5.43 -19.13
C ILE A 136 12.56 -6.95 -19.03
N GLY A 137 12.34 -7.48 -17.82
CA GLY A 137 12.32 -8.92 -17.56
C GLY A 137 11.07 -9.64 -18.08
N ASN A 138 9.93 -8.94 -18.16
CA ASN A 138 8.69 -9.54 -18.65
C ASN A 138 7.82 -8.57 -19.47
N PRO A 139 8.24 -8.22 -20.69
CA PRO A 139 7.52 -7.25 -21.53
C PRO A 139 6.11 -7.71 -21.94
N LYS A 140 5.82 -9.01 -21.88
CA LYS A 140 4.49 -9.56 -22.19
C LYS A 140 3.49 -9.34 -21.07
N SER A 141 3.87 -9.54 -19.80
CA SER A 141 3.02 -9.30 -18.63
C SER A 141 2.65 -7.81 -18.52
N ASN A 142 3.64 -6.94 -18.70
CA ASN A 142 3.40 -5.49 -18.64
C ASN A 142 2.47 -4.99 -19.76
N ARG A 143 2.56 -5.57 -20.97
CA ARG A 143 1.63 -5.26 -22.08
C ARG A 143 0.20 -5.72 -21.80
N GLN A 144 0.02 -6.87 -21.15
CA GLN A 144 -1.29 -7.35 -20.75
C GLN A 144 -1.90 -6.48 -19.64
N ASP A 145 -1.15 -6.16 -18.60
CA ASP A 145 -1.62 -5.30 -17.50
C ASP A 145 -2.00 -3.90 -17.98
N ILE A 146 -1.22 -3.33 -18.92
CA ILE A 146 -1.54 -2.04 -19.56
C ILE A 146 -2.74 -2.17 -20.49
N ALA A 147 -2.90 -3.27 -21.21
CA ALA A 147 -4.03 -3.52 -22.11
C ALA A 147 -5.32 -3.72 -21.32
N ASP A 148 -5.27 -4.49 -20.22
CA ASP A 148 -6.40 -4.71 -19.31
C ASP A 148 -6.80 -3.41 -18.61
N GLY A 149 -5.86 -2.63 -18.12
CA GLY A 149 -6.12 -1.31 -17.54
C GLY A 149 -6.74 -0.32 -18.52
N ARG A 150 -6.29 -0.33 -19.79
CA ARG A 150 -6.91 0.50 -20.85
C ARG A 150 -8.29 0.00 -21.24
N ALA A 151 -8.53 -1.30 -21.24
CA ALA A 151 -9.83 -1.89 -21.50
C ALA A 151 -10.83 -1.51 -20.39
N GLU A 152 -10.40 -1.57 -19.12
CA GLU A 152 -11.21 -1.12 -17.98
C GLU A 152 -11.55 0.38 -18.06
N LEU A 153 -10.58 1.24 -18.36
CA LEU A 153 -10.83 2.68 -18.52
C LEU A 153 -11.84 2.96 -19.64
N ARG A 154 -11.72 2.28 -20.78
CA ARG A 154 -12.68 2.40 -21.88
C ARG A 154 -14.08 1.91 -21.50
N ALA A 155 -14.17 0.82 -20.75
CA ALA A 155 -15.44 0.30 -20.26
C ALA A 155 -16.13 1.29 -19.30
N VAL A 156 -15.36 1.89 -18.39
CA VAL A 156 -15.86 2.92 -17.46
C VAL A 156 -16.35 4.17 -18.22
N GLU A 157 -15.58 4.65 -19.21
CA GLU A 157 -15.99 5.77 -20.05
C GLU A 157 -17.25 5.46 -20.86
N PHE A 158 -17.34 4.26 -21.42
CA PHE A 158 -18.50 3.82 -22.18
C PHE A 158 -19.76 3.73 -21.30
N ILE A 159 -19.65 3.18 -20.09
CA ILE A 159 -20.77 3.12 -19.13
C ILE A 159 -21.19 4.53 -18.71
N ARG A 160 -20.23 5.44 -18.49
CA ARG A 160 -20.49 6.84 -18.18
C ARG A 160 -21.23 7.55 -19.31
N PHE A 161 -20.82 7.31 -20.54
CA PHE A 161 -21.48 7.83 -21.74
C PHE A 161 -22.93 7.34 -21.88
N LEU A 162 -23.17 6.04 -21.69
CA LEU A 162 -24.52 5.46 -21.73
C LEU A 162 -25.44 6.02 -20.64
N ARG A 163 -24.90 6.29 -19.45
CA ARG A 163 -25.64 6.85 -18.33
C ARG A 163 -26.07 8.31 -18.61
N ILE A 164 -25.18 9.10 -19.22
CA ILE A 164 -25.46 10.48 -19.63
C ILE A 164 -26.58 10.48 -20.70
N ARG A 165 -26.48 9.62 -21.71
CA ARG A 165 -27.47 9.47 -22.76
C ARG A 165 -28.85 9.12 -22.21
N LYS A 166 -28.92 8.12 -21.30
CA LYS A 166 -30.19 7.71 -20.65
C LYS A 166 -30.82 8.83 -19.80
N LYS A 167 -29.99 9.74 -19.27
CA LYS A 167 -30.47 10.90 -18.51
C LYS A 167 -31.03 12.01 -19.43
N VAL A 168 -30.51 12.12 -20.65
CA VAL A 168 -30.98 13.06 -21.66
C VAL A 168 -32.29 12.56 -22.31
N ASP A 169 -32.40 11.25 -22.56
CA ASP A 169 -33.59 10.64 -23.16
C ASP A 169 -34.82 10.60 -22.21
N ASN A 170 -34.61 10.80 -20.91
CA ASN A 170 -35.67 10.84 -19.87
C ASN A 170 -35.99 12.27 -19.36
N ALA A 171 -35.42 13.31 -19.96
CA ALA A 171 -35.69 14.72 -19.65
C ALA A 171 -36.45 15.41 -20.78
#